data_4edcc2730a176a7ef659ea56f6dd6f84
#
_entry.id   4edcc2730a176a7ef659ea56f6dd6f84
#
_cell.length_a   1.000
_cell.length_b   1.000
_cell.length_c   1.000
_cell.angle_alpha   90.00
_cell.angle_beta   90.00
_cell.angle_gamma   90.00
#
_symmetry.space_group_name_H-M   'P 1'
#
loop_
_entity.id
_entity.type
_entity.pdbx_description
1 polymer ?
#
loop_
_entity_poly.entity_id
_entity_poly.type
_entity_poly.pdbx_seq_one_letter_code
_entity_poly.pdbx_strand_id
1 'polypeptide(L)'
;PKVSSERRQFIPIGYFDPTTLASDLLFIVPGAGSYELGMLSSSMHNAWMRTTAGRLESRYRYSVHVVYNNFPWPGDVSAAKREAVESAARAILTARAAHPDSTLSDLYDPDAMPDDLRDAHRALDKAVDATYGYRGGKDDATRVAFLFERYQALAGLGLASANPRKRNRG
;
A
#
# COMPACT_ATOMS: atom_id res chain seq x y z
N PRO A 1 -6.07 8.20 -4.78
CA PRO A 1 -7.12 8.38 -5.79
C PRO A 1 -8.01 7.15 -5.94
N LYS A 2 -9.27 7.33 -6.33
CA LYS A 2 -10.19 6.22 -6.69
C LYS A 2 -9.84 5.57 -8.02
N VAL A 3 -9.22 6.30 -8.93
CA VAL A 3 -8.81 5.80 -10.25
C VAL A 3 -7.34 6.12 -10.48
N SER A 4 -6.58 5.17 -10.96
CA SER A 4 -5.17 5.33 -11.33
C SER A 4 -4.88 4.65 -12.67
N SER A 5 -3.95 5.23 -13.45
CA SER A 5 -3.51 4.64 -14.71
C SER A 5 -2.84 3.29 -14.48
N GLU A 6 -3.12 2.34 -15.34
CA GLU A 6 -2.49 1.02 -15.37
C GLU A 6 -1.01 1.08 -15.71
N ARG A 7 -0.55 2.18 -16.33
CA ARG A 7 0.86 2.39 -16.67
C ARG A 7 1.71 2.77 -15.45
N ARG A 8 1.10 3.28 -14.38
CA ARG A 8 1.84 3.70 -13.18
C ARG A 8 2.34 2.52 -12.38
N GLN A 9 3.61 2.54 -12.04
CA GLN A 9 4.20 1.55 -11.13
C GLN A 9 3.66 1.69 -9.71
N PHE A 10 3.43 2.92 -9.26
CA PHE A 10 2.92 3.24 -7.91
C PHE A 10 1.70 4.14 -7.99
N ILE A 11 0.74 3.94 -7.10
CA ILE A 11 -0.37 4.88 -6.93
C ILE A 11 0.17 6.13 -6.26
N PRO A 12 -0.09 7.35 -6.82
CA PRO A 12 0.30 8.58 -6.16
C PRO A 12 -0.58 8.83 -4.93
N ILE A 13 0.00 8.68 -3.75
CA ILE A 13 -0.61 8.92 -2.45
C ILE A 13 0.16 10.05 -1.76
N GLY A 14 -0.51 10.95 -1.09
CA GLY A 14 0.11 12.08 -0.40
C GLY A 14 -0.69 12.55 0.80
N TYR A 15 -0.11 13.46 1.56
CA TYR A 15 -0.80 14.18 2.62
C TYR A 15 -1.46 15.43 2.07
N PHE A 16 -2.55 15.79 2.68
CA PHE A 16 -3.24 17.06 2.47
C PHE A 16 -3.37 17.79 3.81
N ASP A 17 -3.34 19.09 3.74
CA ASP A 17 -3.63 19.93 4.89
C ASP A 17 -5.05 19.67 5.40
N PRO A 18 -5.29 19.65 6.74
CA PRO A 18 -6.61 19.42 7.31
C PRO A 18 -7.70 20.39 6.84
N THR A 19 -7.31 21.56 6.32
CA THR A 19 -8.23 22.55 5.74
C THR A 19 -8.61 22.23 4.30
N THR A 20 -7.97 21.24 3.65
CA THR A 20 -8.25 20.86 2.28
C THR A 20 -9.47 19.95 2.20
N LEU A 21 -10.48 20.35 1.44
CA LEU A 21 -11.61 19.50 1.13
C LEU A 21 -11.22 18.52 0.01
N ALA A 22 -11.21 17.24 0.36
CA ALA A 22 -10.98 16.19 -0.63
C ALA A 22 -12.22 16.00 -1.51
N SER A 23 -12.02 15.89 -2.82
CA SER A 23 -13.11 15.53 -3.73
C SER A 23 -13.56 14.09 -3.53
N ASP A 24 -14.73 13.76 -4.08
CA ASP A 24 -15.25 12.39 -4.10
C ASP A 24 -14.40 11.40 -4.94
N LEU A 25 -13.40 11.90 -5.69
CA LEU A 25 -12.43 11.08 -6.44
C LEU A 25 -11.26 10.57 -5.60
N LEU A 26 -11.24 10.89 -4.32
CA LEU A 26 -10.20 10.47 -3.38
C LEU A 26 -10.77 9.59 -2.27
N PHE A 27 -9.91 8.73 -1.70
CA PHE A 27 -10.11 8.13 -0.39
C PHE A 27 -9.17 8.77 0.60
N ILE A 28 -9.66 8.99 1.82
CA ILE A 28 -8.89 9.58 2.92
C ILE A 28 -8.69 8.51 3.98
N VAL A 29 -7.49 8.46 4.54
CA VAL A 29 -7.15 7.66 5.72
C VAL A 29 -6.87 8.64 6.86
N PRO A 30 -7.87 8.94 7.72
CA PRO A 30 -7.68 9.89 8.80
C PRO A 30 -6.62 9.40 9.79
N GLY A 31 -5.77 10.32 10.26
CA GLY A 31 -4.74 10.01 11.26
C GLY A 31 -3.59 9.13 10.76
N ALA A 32 -3.49 8.89 9.45
CA ALA A 32 -2.39 8.11 8.87
C ALA A 32 -1.05 8.81 9.06
N GLY A 33 -0.06 8.06 9.54
CA GLY A 33 1.32 8.49 9.69
C GLY A 33 2.22 8.04 8.53
N SER A 34 3.53 8.26 8.70
CA SER A 34 4.51 7.87 7.69
C SER A 34 4.58 6.36 7.47
N TYR A 35 4.20 5.55 8.47
CA TYR A 35 4.14 4.10 8.31
C TYR A 35 3.06 3.69 7.31
N GLU A 36 1.84 4.19 7.48
CA GLU A 36 0.71 3.90 6.58
C GLU A 36 1.01 4.43 5.17
N LEU A 37 1.58 5.63 5.05
CA LEU A 37 2.02 6.17 3.76
C LEU A 37 3.03 5.22 3.10
N GLY A 38 4.03 4.75 3.85
CA GLY A 38 5.05 3.82 3.34
C GLY A 38 4.44 2.50 2.89
N MET A 39 3.63 1.89 3.73
CA MET A 39 2.98 0.62 3.39
C MET A 39 2.15 0.72 2.11
N LEU A 40 1.30 1.75 2.00
CA LEU A 40 0.41 1.96 0.85
C LEU A 40 1.14 2.40 -0.42
N SER A 41 2.32 3.03 -0.29
CA SER A 41 3.15 3.45 -1.43
C SER A 41 4.09 2.36 -1.94
N SER A 42 4.20 1.23 -1.25
CA SER A 42 5.12 0.13 -1.57
C SER A 42 4.68 -0.71 -2.77
N SER A 43 5.63 -1.40 -3.38
CA SER A 43 5.35 -2.42 -4.41
C SER A 43 4.48 -3.56 -3.86
N MET A 44 4.56 -3.87 -2.57
CA MET A 44 3.72 -4.89 -1.93
C MET A 44 2.24 -4.53 -2.03
N HIS A 45 1.86 -3.33 -1.63
CA HIS A 45 0.48 -2.86 -1.74
C HIS A 45 0.05 -2.63 -3.19
N ASN A 46 0.95 -2.11 -4.04
CA ASN A 46 0.62 -1.88 -5.45
C ASN A 46 0.38 -3.18 -6.22
N ALA A 47 1.13 -4.26 -5.92
CA ALA A 47 0.88 -5.60 -6.48
C ALA A 47 -0.50 -6.13 -6.05
N TRP A 48 -0.84 -6.01 -4.76
CA TRP A 48 -2.15 -6.35 -4.23
C TRP A 48 -3.27 -5.57 -4.91
N MET A 49 -3.12 -4.25 -5.00
CA MET A 49 -4.08 -3.37 -5.66
C MET A 49 -4.30 -3.75 -7.12
N ARG A 50 -3.23 -3.95 -7.89
CA ARG A 50 -3.35 -4.32 -9.31
C ARG A 50 -4.11 -5.61 -9.54
N THR A 51 -4.06 -6.54 -8.58
CA THR A 51 -4.74 -7.83 -8.67
C THR A 51 -6.17 -7.78 -8.17
N THR A 52 -6.45 -7.00 -7.11
CA THR A 52 -7.77 -7.01 -6.45
C THR A 52 -8.67 -5.84 -6.85
N ALA A 53 -8.12 -4.77 -7.41
CA ALA A 53 -8.90 -3.62 -7.83
C ALA A 53 -9.82 -3.95 -9.02
N GLY A 54 -10.97 -3.31 -9.05
CA GLY A 54 -11.81 -3.26 -10.25
C GLY A 54 -11.16 -2.49 -11.39
N ARG A 55 -11.83 -2.44 -12.51
CA ARG A 55 -11.39 -1.67 -13.68
C ARG A 55 -12.44 -0.62 -14.05
N LEU A 56 -11.95 0.49 -14.57
CA LEU A 56 -12.71 1.50 -15.28
C LEU A 56 -11.99 1.70 -16.61
N GLU A 57 -12.50 1.09 -17.67
CA GLU A 57 -11.77 0.88 -18.93
C GLU A 57 -10.48 0.07 -18.64
N SER A 58 -9.31 0.57 -19.05
CA SER A 58 -7.99 -0.03 -18.72
C SER A 58 -7.49 0.34 -17.31
N ARG A 59 -7.96 1.44 -16.75
CA ARG A 59 -7.48 2.02 -15.49
C ARG A 59 -7.91 1.20 -14.27
N TYR A 60 -7.09 1.20 -13.22
CA TYR A 60 -7.45 0.59 -11.94
C TYR A 60 -8.48 1.44 -11.20
N ARG A 61 -9.57 0.81 -10.76
CA ARG A 61 -10.56 1.40 -9.87
C ARG A 61 -10.37 0.86 -8.46
N TYR A 62 -9.72 1.66 -7.62
CA TYR A 62 -9.47 1.32 -6.22
C TYR A 62 -10.79 1.22 -5.44
N SER A 63 -10.94 0.20 -4.61
CA SER A 63 -12.08 0.04 -3.70
C SER A 63 -11.57 -0.10 -2.27
N VAL A 64 -12.10 0.71 -1.36
CA VAL A 64 -11.78 0.57 0.08
C VAL A 64 -12.16 -0.81 0.58
N HIS A 65 -13.35 -1.30 0.23
CA HIS A 65 -13.86 -2.58 0.71
C HIS A 65 -13.11 -3.80 0.17
N VAL A 66 -12.60 -3.73 -1.05
CA VAL A 66 -11.93 -4.86 -1.70
C VAL A 66 -10.42 -4.76 -1.56
N VAL A 67 -9.84 -3.58 -1.80
CA VAL A 67 -8.38 -3.40 -1.82
C VAL A 67 -7.84 -3.10 -0.44
N TYR A 68 -8.32 -2.02 0.21
CA TYR A 68 -7.75 -1.53 1.47
C TYR A 68 -8.09 -2.44 2.65
N ASN A 69 -9.37 -2.75 2.84
CA ASN A 69 -9.84 -3.51 4.01
C ASN A 69 -9.36 -4.98 3.99
N ASN A 70 -9.06 -5.52 2.82
CA ASN A 70 -8.57 -6.89 2.67
C ASN A 70 -7.05 -6.96 2.49
N PHE A 71 -6.35 -5.83 2.46
CA PHE A 71 -4.89 -5.87 2.38
C PHE A 71 -4.33 -6.56 3.63
N PRO A 72 -3.56 -7.64 3.47
CA PRO A 72 -3.07 -8.41 4.60
C PRO A 72 -1.87 -7.72 5.23
N TRP A 73 -2.13 -6.71 6.05
CA TRP A 73 -1.10 -5.97 6.77
C TRP A 73 -0.15 -6.92 7.53
N PRO A 74 1.13 -6.56 7.68
CA PRO A 74 2.04 -7.35 8.49
C PRO A 74 1.52 -7.39 9.93
N GLY A 75 1.71 -8.53 10.61
CA GLY A 75 1.33 -8.69 12.02
C GLY A 75 2.23 -7.87 12.95
N ASP A 76 2.77 -8.50 13.99
CA ASP A 76 3.65 -7.82 14.94
C ASP A 76 4.92 -7.31 14.26
N VAL A 77 4.99 -5.99 14.09
CA VAL A 77 6.13 -5.29 13.50
C VAL A 77 6.96 -4.68 14.62
N SER A 78 8.23 -5.05 14.72
CA SER A 78 9.12 -4.45 15.71
C SER A 78 9.30 -2.94 15.46
N ALA A 79 9.57 -2.18 16.54
CA ALA A 79 9.79 -0.73 16.46
C ALA A 79 10.86 -0.36 15.42
N ALA A 80 11.95 -1.12 15.33
CA ALA A 80 12.99 -0.88 14.35
C ALA A 80 12.53 -1.04 12.90
N LYS A 81 11.71 -2.05 12.61
CA LYS A 81 11.15 -2.27 11.26
C LYS A 81 10.13 -1.19 10.90
N ARG A 82 9.29 -0.78 11.87
CA ARG A 82 8.36 0.34 11.69
C ARG A 82 9.10 1.62 11.36
N GLU A 83 10.12 1.98 12.15
CA GLU A 83 10.94 3.18 11.92
C GLU A 83 11.66 3.14 10.56
N ALA A 84 12.13 1.98 10.12
CA ALA A 84 12.73 1.83 8.79
C ALA A 84 11.74 2.16 7.66
N VAL A 85 10.47 1.72 7.76
CA VAL A 85 9.42 2.05 6.80
C VAL A 85 9.08 3.55 6.86
N GLU A 86 8.93 4.11 8.06
CA GLU A 86 8.63 5.53 8.25
C GLU A 86 9.73 6.43 7.68
N SER A 87 10.99 6.07 7.94
CA SER A 87 12.16 6.80 7.41
C SER A 87 12.18 6.75 5.88
N ALA A 88 11.97 5.58 5.28
CA ALA A 88 11.89 5.44 3.83
C ALA A 88 10.70 6.19 3.22
N ALA A 89 9.55 6.23 3.90
CA ALA A 89 8.40 7.02 3.47
C ALA A 89 8.68 8.52 3.51
N ARG A 90 9.37 9.01 4.54
CA ARG A 90 9.84 10.41 4.60
C ARG A 90 10.82 10.73 3.47
N ALA A 91 11.70 9.80 3.09
CA ALA A 91 12.60 9.98 1.96
C ALA A 91 11.85 10.16 0.62
N ILE A 92 10.72 9.46 0.42
CA ILE A 92 9.84 9.69 -0.74
C ILE A 92 9.30 11.13 -0.73
N LEU A 93 8.85 11.63 0.42
CA LEU A 93 8.34 13.01 0.51
C LEU A 93 9.45 14.03 0.24
N THR A 94 10.66 13.78 0.71
CA THR A 94 11.83 14.62 0.43
C THR A 94 12.18 14.62 -1.06
N ALA A 95 12.20 13.45 -1.71
CA ALA A 95 12.43 13.36 -3.14
C ALA A 95 11.37 14.12 -3.95
N ARG A 96 10.09 14.00 -3.60
CA ARG A 96 9.02 14.79 -4.23
C ARG A 96 9.21 16.30 -4.06
N ALA A 97 9.62 16.74 -2.87
CA ALA A 97 9.85 18.16 -2.57
C ALA A 97 11.05 18.75 -3.35
N ALA A 98 11.96 17.93 -3.84
CA ALA A 98 13.05 18.38 -4.73
C ALA A 98 12.57 18.78 -6.13
N HIS A 99 11.33 18.47 -6.48
CA HIS A 99 10.71 18.79 -7.78
C HIS A 99 9.45 19.66 -7.61
N PRO A 100 9.57 20.91 -7.12
CA PRO A 100 8.44 21.74 -6.71
C PRO A 100 7.50 22.13 -7.86
N ASP A 101 8.01 22.16 -9.09
CA ASP A 101 7.24 22.52 -10.28
C ASP A 101 6.46 21.33 -10.89
N SER A 102 6.62 20.13 -10.35
CA SER A 102 5.97 18.91 -10.84
C SER A 102 4.77 18.53 -9.97
N THR A 103 3.65 18.20 -10.61
CA THR A 103 2.51 17.62 -9.89
C THR A 103 2.78 16.15 -9.50
N LEU A 104 2.02 15.62 -8.55
CA LEU A 104 2.09 14.17 -8.26
C LEU A 104 1.79 13.31 -9.50
N SER A 105 0.99 13.81 -10.43
CA SER A 105 0.71 13.09 -11.68
C SER A 105 1.95 12.99 -12.55
N ASP A 106 2.73 14.05 -12.64
CA ASP A 106 3.96 14.12 -13.44
C ASP A 106 5.06 13.28 -12.80
N LEU A 107 5.27 13.40 -11.48
CA LEU A 107 6.27 12.63 -10.73
C LEU A 107 6.06 11.12 -10.81
N TYR A 108 4.81 10.68 -11.01
CA TYR A 108 4.47 9.26 -11.12
C TYR A 108 4.11 8.83 -12.55
N ASP A 109 4.42 9.65 -13.54
CA ASP A 109 4.38 9.22 -14.92
C ASP A 109 5.52 8.21 -15.18
N PRO A 110 5.26 7.02 -15.74
CA PRO A 110 6.29 6.01 -15.93
C PRO A 110 7.45 6.46 -16.83
N ASP A 111 7.18 7.40 -17.73
CA ASP A 111 8.17 7.90 -18.69
C ASP A 111 8.96 9.11 -18.13
N ALA A 112 8.47 9.76 -17.05
CA ALA A 112 9.05 10.99 -16.50
C ALA A 112 9.43 10.91 -15.01
N MET A 113 9.19 9.78 -14.34
CA MET A 113 9.49 9.62 -12.91
C MET A 113 10.98 9.86 -12.62
N PRO A 114 11.33 10.82 -11.73
CA PRO A 114 12.71 11.14 -11.39
C PRO A 114 13.45 9.95 -10.76
N ASP A 115 14.76 9.85 -11.01
CA ASP A 115 15.56 8.73 -10.50
C ASP A 115 15.68 8.74 -8.98
N ASP A 116 15.82 9.91 -8.34
CA ASP A 116 15.85 10.06 -6.88
C ASP A 116 14.54 9.56 -6.23
N LEU A 117 13.40 9.85 -6.82
CA LEU A 117 12.11 9.35 -6.37
C LEU A 117 12.00 7.83 -6.57
N ARG A 118 12.50 7.33 -7.69
CA ARG A 118 12.55 5.88 -7.98
C ARG A 118 13.42 5.13 -6.97
N ASP A 119 14.57 5.72 -6.62
CA ASP A 119 15.48 5.14 -5.64
C ASP A 119 14.89 5.17 -4.22
N ALA A 120 14.18 6.24 -3.85
CA ALA A 120 13.42 6.31 -2.60
C ALA A 120 12.37 5.18 -2.51
N HIS A 121 11.63 4.92 -3.59
CA HIS A 121 10.70 3.78 -3.64
C HIS A 121 11.39 2.42 -3.52
N ARG A 122 12.56 2.24 -4.14
CA ARG A 122 13.36 1.00 -3.98
C ARG A 122 13.80 0.79 -2.53
N ALA A 123 14.19 1.86 -1.84
CA ALA A 123 14.54 1.81 -0.41
C ALA A 123 13.33 1.47 0.44
N LEU A 124 12.16 2.07 0.15
CA LEU A 124 10.91 1.75 0.80
C LEU A 124 10.53 0.28 0.63
N ASP A 125 10.62 -0.26 -0.58
CA ASP A 125 10.28 -1.65 -0.85
C ASP A 125 11.13 -2.62 -0.02
N LYS A 126 12.44 -2.35 0.15
CA LYS A 126 13.30 -3.17 1.03
C LYS A 126 12.84 -3.12 2.49
N ALA A 127 12.45 -1.94 2.99
CA ALA A 127 11.98 -1.78 4.35
C ALA A 127 10.63 -2.51 4.57
N VAL A 128 9.70 -2.38 3.61
CA VAL A 128 8.41 -3.06 3.66
C VAL A 128 8.58 -4.58 3.53
N ASP A 129 9.39 -5.07 2.60
CA ASP A 129 9.67 -6.51 2.45
C ASP A 129 10.23 -7.09 3.76
N ALA A 130 11.11 -6.36 4.46
CA ALA A 130 11.63 -6.77 5.75
C ALA A 130 10.55 -6.84 6.85
N THR A 131 9.51 -5.99 6.84
CA THR A 131 8.40 -6.08 7.81
C THR A 131 7.60 -7.36 7.62
N TYR A 132 7.39 -7.77 6.40
CA TYR A 132 6.71 -9.03 6.07
C TYR A 132 7.61 -10.27 6.26
N GLY A 133 8.93 -10.11 6.39
CA GLY A 133 9.89 -11.21 6.25
C GLY A 133 9.91 -11.79 4.83
N TYR A 134 9.48 -11.00 3.85
CA TYR A 134 9.40 -11.40 2.46
C TYR A 134 10.80 -11.55 1.83
N ARG A 135 11.03 -12.67 1.15
CA ARG A 135 12.29 -13.00 0.45
C ARG A 135 12.06 -13.50 -0.98
N GLY A 136 10.84 -13.30 -1.49
CA GLY A 136 10.47 -13.71 -2.85
C GLY A 136 10.98 -12.77 -3.94
N GLY A 137 10.52 -13.01 -5.17
CA GLY A 137 10.80 -12.17 -6.33
C GLY A 137 10.24 -10.75 -6.22
N LYS A 138 10.74 -9.86 -7.07
CA LYS A 138 10.29 -8.46 -7.10
C LYS A 138 9.07 -8.24 -7.99
N ASP A 139 8.67 -9.27 -8.73
CA ASP A 139 7.51 -9.24 -9.62
C ASP A 139 6.19 -9.30 -8.84
N ASP A 140 5.13 -8.79 -9.45
CA ASP A 140 3.81 -8.75 -8.84
C ASP A 140 3.26 -10.15 -8.54
N ALA A 141 3.47 -11.13 -9.41
CA ALA A 141 2.89 -12.47 -9.26
C ALA A 141 3.41 -13.14 -7.99
N THR A 142 4.72 -13.05 -7.73
CA THR A 142 5.35 -13.62 -6.53
C THR A 142 4.88 -12.89 -5.26
N ARG A 143 4.75 -11.55 -5.30
CA ARG A 143 4.23 -10.76 -4.17
C ARG A 143 2.78 -11.10 -3.86
N VAL A 144 1.97 -11.21 -4.90
CA VAL A 144 0.53 -11.52 -4.78
C VAL A 144 0.31 -12.92 -4.21
N ALA A 145 1.05 -13.92 -4.68
CA ALA A 145 0.97 -15.28 -4.13
C ALA A 145 1.25 -15.27 -2.61
N PHE A 146 2.32 -14.62 -2.18
CA PHE A 146 2.65 -14.45 -0.76
C PHE A 146 1.55 -13.73 0.03
N LEU A 147 0.97 -12.66 -0.53
CA LEU A 147 -0.09 -11.90 0.13
C LEU A 147 -1.39 -12.73 0.25
N PHE A 148 -1.74 -13.54 -0.74
CA PHE A 148 -2.90 -14.42 -0.65
C PHE A 148 -2.74 -15.51 0.41
N GLU A 149 -1.56 -16.10 0.55
CA GLU A 149 -1.29 -17.04 1.66
C GLU A 149 -1.52 -16.37 3.02
N ARG A 150 -1.02 -15.15 3.20
CA ARG A 150 -1.24 -14.38 4.44
C ARG A 150 -2.72 -14.02 4.64
N TYR A 151 -3.40 -13.59 3.60
CA TYR A 151 -4.83 -13.29 3.65
C TYR A 151 -5.64 -14.51 4.10
N GLN A 152 -5.37 -15.68 3.53
CA GLN A 152 -6.03 -16.93 3.90
C GLN A 152 -5.75 -17.30 5.36
N ALA A 153 -4.52 -17.15 5.84
CA ALA A 153 -4.17 -17.40 7.23
C ALA A 153 -4.94 -16.48 8.20
N LEU A 154 -5.04 -15.18 7.89
CA LEU A 154 -5.81 -14.21 8.70
C LEU A 154 -7.31 -14.52 8.66
N ALA A 155 -7.87 -14.85 7.50
CA ALA A 155 -9.28 -15.23 7.35
C ALA A 155 -9.59 -16.54 8.09
N GLY A 156 -8.70 -17.52 8.03
CA GLY A 156 -8.82 -18.80 8.76
C GLY A 156 -8.81 -18.61 10.28
N LEU A 157 -7.96 -17.73 10.80
CA LEU A 157 -7.95 -17.38 12.22
C LEU A 157 -9.26 -16.68 12.63
N GLY A 158 -9.80 -15.79 11.78
CA GLY A 158 -11.09 -15.15 12.01
C GLY A 158 -12.25 -16.15 12.10
N LEU A 159 -12.29 -17.13 11.23
CA LEU A 159 -13.32 -18.18 11.23
C LEU A 159 -13.18 -19.12 12.44
N ALA A 160 -11.96 -19.44 12.87
CA ALA A 160 -11.72 -20.26 14.05
C ALA A 160 -12.15 -19.56 15.35
N SER A 161 -11.98 -18.24 15.44
CA SER A 161 -12.43 -17.44 16.58
C SER A 161 -13.94 -17.18 16.61
N ALA A 162 -14.61 -17.25 15.47
CA ALA A 162 -16.06 -17.05 15.33
C ALA A 162 -16.89 -18.32 15.60
N ASN A 163 -16.26 -19.46 15.90
CA ASN A 163 -17.00 -20.71 16.14
C ASN A 163 -17.71 -20.66 17.52
N PRO A 164 -19.05 -20.56 17.59
CA PRO A 164 -19.74 -20.41 18.86
C PRO A 164 -19.69 -21.73 19.61
N ARG A 165 -19.38 -21.61 20.90
CA ARG A 165 -19.41 -22.63 21.94
C ARG A 165 -20.45 -23.72 21.67
N LYS A 166 -20.03 -24.99 21.62
CA LYS A 166 -20.91 -26.12 21.79
C LYS A 166 -21.79 -25.87 23.01
N ARG A 167 -23.07 -25.65 22.80
CA ARG A 167 -24.06 -25.66 23.88
C ARG A 167 -24.03 -27.08 24.45
N ASN A 168 -23.41 -27.26 25.63
CA ASN A 168 -23.66 -28.42 26.46
C ASN A 168 -25.17 -28.47 26.73
N ARG A 169 -25.84 -29.43 26.14
CA ARG A 169 -27.13 -29.92 26.62
C ARG A 169 -26.80 -30.97 27.66
N GLY A 170 -26.95 -30.61 28.94
CA GLY A 170 -27.25 -31.51 30.02
C GLY A 170 -28.74 -31.77 30.05
#